data_2e2d245a54b784dd34281ced008677cc
#
_entry.id   2e2d245a54b784dd34281ced008677cc
#
_cell.length_a   1.000
_cell.length_b   1.000
_cell.length_c   1.000
_cell.angle_alpha   90.00
_cell.angle_beta   90.00
_cell.angle_gamma   90.00
#
_symmetry.space_group_name_H-M   'P 1'
#
loop_
_entity.id
_entity.type
_entity.pdbx_description
1 polymer ?
#
loop_
_entity_poly.entity_id
_entity_poly.type
_entity_poly.pdbx_seq_one_letter_code
_entity_poly.pdbx_strand_id
1 'polypeptide(L)'
;MRKCPFCLQDIPEEAKVCKFCGKTVVKRCPSCNEEIVATATLCRFCKADTTGKPPPIKVEATVVNEAPCGERRDILATVLLTIVTCGFYGLYLQYKMGSEINRHHPKSQLNPGLDVVLLFLTCGLWGWYVMYKYPREVEEMVRSEGGTPGDITIPCLLFAFFGLHLVSFMVLQGELNKHWDSHRLPQG
;
A
#
# COMPACT_ATOMS: atom_id res chain seq x y z
N MET A 1 24.35 32.11 32.60
CA MET A 1 25.61 31.49 32.12
C MET A 1 25.46 29.99 32.11
N ARG A 2 25.95 29.28 31.08
CA ARG A 2 25.93 27.80 31.00
C ARG A 2 27.35 27.24 30.89
N LYS A 3 27.53 25.99 31.33
CA LYS A 3 28.83 25.33 31.19
C LYS A 3 28.99 24.75 29.81
N CYS A 4 30.16 24.88 29.21
CA CYS A 4 30.49 24.27 27.94
C CYS A 4 30.48 22.75 28.09
N PRO A 5 29.77 21.98 27.24
CA PRO A 5 29.70 20.53 27.37
C PRO A 5 31.03 19.79 27.05
N PHE A 6 32.03 20.50 26.52
CA PHE A 6 33.31 19.93 26.10
C PHE A 6 34.49 20.29 27.04
N CYS A 7 34.49 21.49 27.62
CA CYS A 7 35.61 21.93 28.47
C CYS A 7 35.18 22.44 29.85
N LEU A 8 33.88 22.40 30.16
CA LEU A 8 33.23 22.75 31.45
C LEU A 8 33.43 24.22 31.90
N GLN A 9 34.02 25.08 31.05
CA GLN A 9 34.16 26.51 31.31
C GLN A 9 32.82 27.24 31.14
N ASP A 10 32.64 28.31 31.92
CA ASP A 10 31.42 29.10 31.85
C ASP A 10 31.39 29.95 30.58
N ILE A 11 30.33 29.83 29.82
CA ILE A 11 30.06 30.53 28.59
C ILE A 11 28.71 31.25 28.63
N PRO A 12 28.51 32.34 27.88
CA PRO A 12 27.19 32.94 27.72
C PRO A 12 26.15 31.93 27.20
N GLU A 13 24.91 32.06 27.62
CA GLU A 13 23.85 31.12 27.17
C GLU A 13 23.63 31.16 25.68
N GLU A 14 23.82 32.31 25.03
CA GLU A 14 23.62 32.49 23.59
C GLU A 14 24.87 32.12 22.75
N ALA A 15 25.98 31.74 23.40
CA ALA A 15 27.21 31.40 22.66
C ALA A 15 27.00 30.15 21.80
N LYS A 16 27.22 30.28 20.48
CA LYS A 16 27.20 29.18 19.52
C LYS A 16 28.52 28.42 19.45
N VAL A 17 29.62 29.10 19.81
CA VAL A 17 30.99 28.56 19.85
C VAL A 17 31.60 28.86 21.20
N CYS A 18 32.29 27.89 21.78
CA CYS A 18 33.01 28.09 23.03
C CYS A 18 34.32 28.89 22.77
N LYS A 19 34.50 30.03 23.42
CA LYS A 19 35.70 30.84 23.29
C LYS A 19 36.97 30.20 23.89
N PHE A 20 36.82 29.19 24.76
CA PHE A 20 37.94 28.53 25.42
C PHE A 20 38.44 27.31 24.65
N CYS A 21 37.56 26.48 24.09
CA CYS A 21 37.95 25.26 23.37
C CYS A 21 37.66 25.30 21.87
N GLY A 22 37.06 26.39 21.34
CA GLY A 22 36.78 26.56 19.91
C GLY A 22 35.67 25.64 19.33
N LYS A 23 35.08 24.78 20.15
CA LYS A 23 34.06 23.84 19.67
C LYS A 23 32.67 24.48 19.59
N THR A 24 31.91 24.11 18.56
CA THR A 24 30.53 24.54 18.41
C THR A 24 29.67 23.85 19.48
N VAL A 25 28.93 24.61 20.27
CA VAL A 25 28.15 24.14 21.41
C VAL A 25 26.67 24.00 21.11
N VAL A 26 26.25 24.34 19.90
CA VAL A 26 24.89 24.16 19.37
C VAL A 26 24.93 23.41 18.06
N LYS A 27 23.90 22.64 17.80
CA LYS A 27 23.64 21.97 16.49
C LYS A 27 22.17 22.18 16.11
N ARG A 28 21.84 22.07 14.85
CA ARG A 28 20.45 22.08 14.39
C ARG A 28 19.86 20.68 14.42
N CYS A 29 18.62 20.60 14.88
CA CYS A 29 17.87 19.34 14.85
C CYS A 29 17.55 18.96 13.40
N PRO A 30 17.83 17.74 12.93
CA PRO A 30 17.55 17.32 11.56
C PRO A 30 16.06 17.23 11.24
N SER A 31 15.19 17.11 12.25
CA SER A 31 13.75 16.93 12.07
C SER A 31 12.96 18.25 12.13
N CYS A 32 13.28 19.17 13.02
CA CYS A 32 12.54 20.44 13.20
C CYS A 32 13.38 21.68 12.92
N ASN A 33 14.67 21.52 12.60
CA ASN A 33 15.64 22.58 12.30
C ASN A 33 15.91 23.60 13.43
N GLU A 34 15.38 23.34 14.63
CA GLU A 34 15.61 24.17 15.83
C GLU A 34 17.01 23.99 16.41
N GLU A 35 17.57 25.06 17.03
CA GLU A 35 18.89 25.03 17.66
C GLU A 35 18.81 24.27 19.01
N ILE A 36 19.63 23.25 19.14
CA ILE A 36 19.78 22.41 20.33
C ILE A 36 21.23 22.31 20.77
N VAL A 37 21.49 21.92 22.00
CA VAL A 37 22.84 21.68 22.50
C VAL A 37 23.55 20.62 21.66
N ALA A 38 24.80 20.82 21.30
CA ALA A 38 25.57 19.94 20.42
C ALA A 38 25.63 18.46 20.94
N THR A 39 25.62 18.27 22.25
CA THR A 39 25.65 16.96 22.91
C THR A 39 24.25 16.36 23.15
N ALA A 40 23.18 17.08 22.81
CA ALA A 40 21.83 16.57 23.02
C ALA A 40 21.59 15.32 22.15
N THR A 41 21.11 14.24 22.76
CA THR A 41 20.71 13.00 22.09
C THR A 41 19.26 13.04 21.66
N LEU A 42 18.44 13.86 22.33
CA LEU A 42 17.03 14.08 22.04
C LEU A 42 16.74 15.56 21.84
N CYS A 43 15.98 15.91 20.83
CA CYS A 43 15.50 17.27 20.63
C CYS A 43 14.41 17.62 21.65
N ARG A 44 14.58 18.72 22.39
CA ARG A 44 13.59 19.19 23.37
C ARG A 44 12.28 19.66 22.75
N PHE A 45 12.28 20.05 21.46
CA PHE A 45 11.11 20.57 20.75
C PHE A 45 10.28 19.49 20.08
N CYS A 46 10.92 18.61 19.29
CA CYS A 46 10.21 17.58 18.53
C CYS A 46 10.44 16.15 19.06
N LYS A 47 11.26 15.98 20.11
CA LYS A 47 11.62 14.70 20.74
C LYS A 47 12.31 13.69 19.79
N ALA A 48 12.77 14.15 18.62
CA ALA A 48 13.52 13.31 17.69
C ALA A 48 14.93 13.04 18.22
N ASP A 49 15.45 11.84 17.93
CA ASP A 49 16.85 11.48 18.22
C ASP A 49 17.79 12.28 17.29
N THR A 50 18.80 12.90 17.88
CA THR A 50 19.75 13.76 17.19
C THR A 50 21.16 13.17 17.12
N THR A 51 21.33 11.88 17.48
CA THR A 51 22.62 11.19 17.46
C THR A 51 23.05 10.72 16.08
N GLY A 52 22.23 10.96 15.05
CA GLY A 52 22.47 10.51 13.68
C GLY A 52 22.21 9.01 13.49
N LYS A 53 21.81 8.31 14.54
CA LYS A 53 21.25 6.97 14.40
C LYS A 53 19.80 7.14 14.00
N PRO A 54 19.35 6.50 12.89
CA PRO A 54 17.92 6.54 12.57
C PRO A 54 17.18 6.08 13.83
N PRO A 55 16.08 6.75 14.23
CA PRO A 55 15.32 6.34 15.40
C PRO A 55 15.08 4.83 15.26
N PRO A 56 15.19 4.05 16.34
CA PRO A 56 14.71 2.68 16.28
C PRO A 56 13.28 2.79 15.81
N ILE A 57 13.02 2.24 14.65
CA ILE A 57 11.66 2.13 14.14
C ILE A 57 10.93 1.41 15.26
N LYS A 58 10.21 2.15 16.09
CA LYS A 58 9.16 1.54 16.87
C LYS A 58 8.26 0.94 15.81
N VAL A 59 8.39 -0.35 15.61
CA VAL A 59 7.36 -1.15 14.99
C VAL A 59 6.23 -1.16 16.02
N GLU A 60 5.60 0.00 16.24
CA GLU A 60 4.18 -0.03 16.45
C GLU A 60 3.69 -0.79 15.24
N ALA A 61 2.89 -1.81 15.47
CA ALA A 61 2.12 -2.46 14.43
C ALA A 61 1.14 -1.41 13.82
N THR A 62 1.71 -0.29 13.33
CA THR A 62 1.15 0.55 12.32
C THR A 62 1.17 -0.35 11.10
N VAL A 63 -0.03 -0.87 10.81
CA VAL A 63 -0.45 -1.24 9.48
C VAL A 63 0.71 -0.95 8.54
N VAL A 64 1.48 -2.01 8.24
CA VAL A 64 2.41 -1.99 7.12
C VAL A 64 1.53 -1.39 6.04
N ASN A 65 1.83 -0.15 5.60
CA ASN A 65 1.38 0.31 4.32
C ASN A 65 2.11 -0.63 3.37
N GLU A 66 1.56 -1.85 3.30
CA GLU A 66 1.81 -2.74 2.21
C GLU A 66 1.64 -1.86 0.99
N ALA A 67 2.68 -1.83 0.15
CA ALA A 67 2.55 -1.25 -1.16
C ALA A 67 1.14 -1.59 -1.63
N PRO A 68 0.38 -0.68 -2.26
CA PRO A 68 -1.06 -0.85 -2.52
C PRO A 68 -1.39 -2.04 -3.41
N CYS A 69 -0.69 -3.12 -3.18
CA CYS A 69 -0.86 -4.42 -3.80
C CYS A 69 -2.06 -5.11 -3.13
N GLY A 70 -2.89 -5.73 -3.95
CA GLY A 70 -3.98 -6.55 -3.46
C GLY A 70 -3.49 -7.81 -2.73
N GLU A 71 -4.42 -8.49 -2.11
CA GLU A 71 -4.16 -9.72 -1.38
C GLU A 71 -4.06 -10.90 -2.36
N ARG A 72 -2.96 -11.66 -2.24
CA ARG A 72 -2.85 -12.94 -2.97
C ARG A 72 -3.82 -13.96 -2.36
N ARG A 73 -4.66 -14.57 -3.19
CA ARG A 73 -5.64 -15.56 -2.76
C ARG A 73 -5.36 -16.89 -3.39
N ASP A 74 -5.56 -17.95 -2.60
CA ASP A 74 -5.58 -19.30 -3.11
C ASP A 74 -6.87 -19.51 -3.92
N ILE A 75 -6.70 -19.82 -5.21
CA ILE A 75 -7.81 -20.00 -6.15
C ILE A 75 -8.69 -21.16 -5.70
N LEU A 76 -8.08 -22.27 -5.23
CA LEU A 76 -8.83 -23.44 -4.80
C LEU A 76 -9.70 -23.15 -3.58
N ALA A 77 -9.12 -22.50 -2.56
CA ALA A 77 -9.86 -22.09 -1.37
C ALA A 77 -11.02 -21.13 -1.72
N THR A 78 -10.78 -20.20 -2.64
CA THR A 78 -11.79 -19.24 -3.13
C THR A 78 -12.97 -19.97 -3.79
N VAL A 79 -12.69 -20.95 -4.63
CA VAL A 79 -13.71 -21.76 -5.30
C VAL A 79 -14.54 -22.56 -4.27
N LEU A 80 -13.87 -23.25 -3.37
CA LEU A 80 -14.54 -24.03 -2.33
C LEU A 80 -15.44 -23.16 -1.45
N LEU A 81 -14.95 -22.00 -1.01
CA LEU A 81 -15.73 -21.05 -0.22
C LEU A 81 -16.95 -20.53 -1.00
N THR A 82 -16.79 -20.23 -2.29
CA THR A 82 -17.90 -19.77 -3.13
C THR A 82 -18.99 -20.84 -3.27
N ILE A 83 -18.60 -22.09 -3.45
CA ILE A 83 -19.55 -23.22 -3.54
C ILE A 83 -20.26 -23.44 -2.19
N VAL A 84 -19.51 -23.50 -1.09
CA VAL A 84 -20.05 -23.74 0.26
C VAL A 84 -21.02 -22.64 0.69
N THR A 85 -20.75 -21.39 0.29
CA THR A 85 -21.60 -20.23 0.63
C THR A 85 -22.69 -19.96 -0.42
N CYS A 86 -22.97 -20.92 -1.33
CA CYS A 86 -23.96 -20.75 -2.40
C CYS A 86 -23.80 -19.44 -3.19
N GLY A 87 -22.56 -19.02 -3.44
CA GLY A 87 -22.23 -17.81 -4.21
C GLY A 87 -22.07 -16.52 -3.41
N PHE A 88 -22.48 -16.43 -2.14
CA PHE A 88 -22.32 -15.22 -1.33
C PHE A 88 -20.87 -14.80 -1.19
N TYR A 89 -19.96 -15.75 -1.05
CA TYR A 89 -18.52 -15.45 -1.04
C TYR A 89 -18.04 -14.84 -2.36
N GLY A 90 -18.64 -15.24 -3.48
CA GLY A 90 -18.34 -14.65 -4.80
C GLY A 90 -18.69 -13.15 -4.87
N LEU A 91 -19.82 -12.74 -4.28
CA LEU A 91 -20.20 -11.31 -4.19
C LEU A 91 -19.20 -10.52 -3.34
N TYR A 92 -18.82 -11.05 -2.20
CA TYR A 92 -17.79 -10.46 -1.34
C TYR A 92 -16.45 -10.34 -2.08
N LEU A 93 -16.04 -11.39 -2.78
CA LEU A 93 -14.81 -11.43 -3.56
C LEU A 93 -14.81 -10.36 -4.65
N GLN A 94 -15.91 -10.24 -5.39
CA GLN A 94 -16.07 -9.24 -6.43
C GLN A 94 -15.90 -7.82 -5.88
N TYR A 95 -16.57 -7.52 -4.75
CA TYR A 95 -16.43 -6.24 -4.07
C TYR A 95 -14.98 -5.98 -3.68
N LYS A 96 -14.32 -6.94 -3.08
CA LYS A 96 -12.94 -6.82 -2.60
C LYS A 96 -11.95 -6.65 -3.73
N MET A 97 -12.08 -7.44 -4.81
CA MET A 97 -11.24 -7.31 -6.02
C MET A 97 -11.37 -5.92 -6.65
N GLY A 98 -12.59 -5.42 -6.84
CA GLY A 98 -12.79 -4.07 -7.39
C GLY A 98 -12.23 -2.98 -6.50
N SER A 99 -12.31 -3.12 -5.18
CA SER A 99 -11.73 -2.17 -4.23
C SER A 99 -10.21 -2.20 -4.26
N GLU A 100 -9.59 -3.36 -4.44
CA GLU A 100 -8.14 -3.53 -4.57
C GLU A 100 -7.63 -2.91 -5.87
N ILE A 101 -8.30 -3.16 -6.99
CA ILE A 101 -7.98 -2.55 -8.29
C ILE A 101 -8.05 -1.02 -8.21
N ASN A 102 -9.12 -0.46 -7.64
CA ASN A 102 -9.25 1.00 -7.47
C ASN A 102 -8.16 1.60 -6.57
N ARG A 103 -7.70 0.85 -5.57
CA ARG A 103 -6.64 1.33 -4.67
C ARG A 103 -5.29 1.35 -5.37
N HIS A 104 -5.02 0.33 -6.17
CA HIS A 104 -3.75 0.20 -6.90
C HIS A 104 -3.71 1.10 -8.15
N HIS A 105 -4.83 1.18 -8.87
CA HIS A 105 -4.98 1.98 -10.07
C HIS A 105 -6.01 3.10 -9.86
N PRO A 106 -5.61 4.29 -9.37
CA PRO A 106 -6.54 5.39 -9.04
C PRO A 106 -7.33 5.96 -10.24
N LYS A 107 -6.90 5.66 -11.46
CA LYS A 107 -7.61 6.03 -12.69
C LYS A 107 -8.80 5.12 -12.99
N SER A 108 -8.86 3.95 -12.36
CA SER A 108 -9.97 3.02 -12.50
C SER A 108 -11.28 3.65 -12.02
N GLN A 109 -12.32 3.46 -12.81
CA GLN A 109 -13.69 3.97 -12.52
C GLN A 109 -14.62 2.83 -12.08
N LEU A 110 -14.09 1.84 -11.37
CA LEU A 110 -14.91 0.77 -10.82
C LEU A 110 -15.73 1.27 -9.63
N ASN A 111 -16.97 0.85 -9.59
CA ASN A 111 -17.86 1.05 -8.43
C ASN A 111 -18.28 -0.31 -7.87
N PRO A 112 -17.38 -0.99 -7.13
CA PRO A 112 -17.60 -2.38 -6.72
C PRO A 112 -18.87 -2.56 -5.86
N GLY A 113 -19.24 -1.56 -5.05
CA GLY A 113 -20.49 -1.60 -4.29
C GLY A 113 -21.73 -1.58 -5.19
N LEU A 114 -21.75 -0.70 -6.18
CA LEU A 114 -22.86 -0.62 -7.15
C LEU A 114 -22.94 -1.89 -8.01
N ASP A 115 -21.79 -2.41 -8.45
CA ASP A 115 -21.73 -3.62 -9.26
C ASP A 115 -22.31 -4.84 -8.50
N VAL A 116 -22.05 -4.98 -7.20
CA VAL A 116 -22.63 -6.04 -6.36
C VAL A 116 -24.13 -5.85 -6.19
N VAL A 117 -24.61 -4.63 -5.96
CA VAL A 117 -26.05 -4.35 -5.84
C VAL A 117 -26.77 -4.68 -7.15
N LEU A 118 -26.22 -4.23 -8.29
CA LEU A 118 -26.82 -4.51 -9.60
C LEU A 118 -26.77 -6.01 -9.95
N LEU A 119 -25.71 -6.69 -9.57
CA LEU A 119 -25.61 -8.16 -9.74
C LEU A 119 -26.77 -8.88 -9.03
N PHE A 120 -27.05 -8.45 -7.80
CA PHE A 120 -28.14 -8.99 -7.01
C PHE A 120 -29.54 -8.63 -7.61
N LEU A 121 -29.75 -7.35 -7.95
CA LEU A 121 -31.03 -6.87 -8.50
C LEU A 121 -31.36 -7.46 -9.87
N THR A 122 -30.34 -7.72 -10.70
CA THR A 122 -30.55 -8.29 -12.04
C THR A 122 -30.47 -9.82 -12.07
N CYS A 123 -30.52 -10.47 -10.90
CA CYS A 123 -30.39 -11.93 -10.79
C CYS A 123 -29.19 -12.50 -11.57
N GLY A 124 -28.06 -11.78 -11.55
CA GLY A 124 -26.82 -12.22 -12.19
C GLY A 124 -26.58 -11.70 -13.62
N LEU A 125 -27.57 -11.13 -14.30
CA LEU A 125 -27.37 -10.59 -15.67
C LEU A 125 -26.28 -9.50 -15.72
N TRP A 126 -26.17 -8.68 -14.67
CA TRP A 126 -25.10 -7.70 -14.53
C TRP A 126 -23.69 -8.34 -14.49
N GLY A 127 -23.62 -9.62 -14.13
CA GLY A 127 -22.37 -10.39 -14.09
C GLY A 127 -21.64 -10.43 -15.44
N TRP A 128 -22.36 -10.42 -16.55
CA TRP A 128 -21.74 -10.40 -17.89
C TRP A 128 -21.00 -9.10 -18.13
N TYR A 129 -21.62 -7.97 -17.72
CA TYR A 129 -20.97 -6.65 -17.82
C TYR A 129 -19.75 -6.57 -16.90
N VAL A 130 -19.83 -7.13 -15.71
CA VAL A 130 -18.71 -7.23 -14.78
C VAL A 130 -17.55 -8.05 -15.38
N MET A 131 -17.85 -9.19 -16.01
CA MET A 131 -16.85 -10.03 -16.68
C MET A 131 -16.25 -9.40 -17.95
N TYR A 132 -16.82 -8.33 -18.44
CA TYR A 132 -16.21 -7.47 -19.46
C TYR A 132 -15.37 -6.35 -18.83
N LYS A 133 -15.92 -5.66 -17.85
CA LYS A 133 -15.35 -4.44 -17.28
C LYS A 133 -14.09 -4.72 -16.45
N TYR A 134 -14.15 -5.69 -15.53
CA TYR A 134 -13.04 -5.95 -14.60
C TYR A 134 -11.77 -6.49 -15.29
N PRO A 135 -11.83 -7.46 -16.19
CA PRO A 135 -10.65 -7.90 -16.93
C PRO A 135 -9.99 -6.76 -17.72
N ARG A 136 -10.78 -5.90 -18.37
CA ARG A 136 -10.24 -4.74 -19.09
C ARG A 136 -9.50 -3.76 -18.18
N GLU A 137 -10.03 -3.48 -17.00
CA GLU A 137 -9.35 -2.62 -16.03
C GLU A 137 -8.04 -3.23 -15.56
N VAL A 138 -7.98 -4.55 -15.37
CA VAL A 138 -6.74 -5.26 -15.02
C VAL A 138 -5.74 -5.20 -16.16
N GLU A 139 -6.17 -5.42 -17.41
CA GLU A 139 -5.31 -5.31 -18.58
C GLU A 139 -4.75 -3.89 -18.73
N GLU A 140 -5.57 -2.86 -18.52
CA GLU A 140 -5.15 -1.47 -18.59
C GLU A 140 -4.19 -1.10 -17.45
N MET A 141 -4.45 -1.59 -16.25
CA MET A 141 -3.58 -1.44 -15.09
C MET A 141 -2.18 -2.01 -15.36
N VAL A 142 -2.08 -3.26 -15.81
CA VAL A 142 -0.80 -3.91 -16.15
C VAL A 142 -0.08 -3.16 -17.27
N ARG A 143 -0.82 -2.72 -18.30
CA ARG A 143 -0.25 -1.95 -19.42
C ARG A 143 0.25 -0.58 -18.97
N SER A 144 -0.44 0.10 -18.07
CA SER A 144 -0.02 1.42 -17.56
C SER A 144 1.29 1.37 -16.78
N GLU A 145 1.63 0.21 -16.24
CA GLU A 145 2.87 -0.04 -15.51
C GLU A 145 4.00 -0.62 -16.37
N GLY A 146 3.79 -0.67 -17.70
CA GLY A 146 4.78 -1.16 -18.65
C GLY A 146 4.82 -2.69 -18.77
N GLY A 147 3.90 -3.40 -18.13
CA GLY A 147 3.74 -4.85 -18.30
C GLY A 147 3.04 -5.22 -19.61
N THR A 148 3.15 -6.48 -19.98
CA THR A 148 2.38 -7.06 -21.10
C THR A 148 1.19 -7.83 -20.51
N PRO A 149 -0.03 -7.26 -20.54
CA PRO A 149 -1.19 -7.97 -20.01
C PRO A 149 -1.50 -9.20 -20.86
N GLY A 150 -1.93 -10.28 -20.21
CA GLY A 150 -2.59 -11.37 -20.91
C GLY A 150 -3.96 -10.90 -21.44
N ASP A 151 -4.37 -11.40 -22.58
CA ASP A 151 -5.73 -11.16 -23.07
C ASP A 151 -6.70 -12.05 -22.29
N ILE A 152 -7.21 -11.54 -21.15
CA ILE A 152 -8.11 -12.26 -20.26
C ILE A 152 -9.58 -11.87 -20.45
N THR A 153 -9.86 -10.76 -21.12
CA THR A 153 -11.21 -10.25 -21.34
C THR A 153 -12.05 -11.25 -22.16
N ILE A 154 -11.50 -11.75 -23.27
CA ILE A 154 -12.21 -12.67 -24.16
C ILE A 154 -12.50 -14.03 -23.46
N PRO A 155 -11.52 -14.71 -22.82
CA PRO A 155 -11.81 -15.91 -22.04
C PRO A 155 -12.85 -15.70 -20.93
N CYS A 156 -12.77 -14.62 -20.19
CA CYS A 156 -13.72 -14.32 -19.11
C CYS A 156 -15.15 -14.16 -19.64
N LEU A 157 -15.33 -13.46 -20.75
CA LEU A 157 -16.63 -13.32 -21.40
C LEU A 157 -17.17 -14.65 -21.93
N LEU A 158 -16.30 -15.44 -22.56
CA LEU A 158 -16.68 -16.73 -23.10
C LEU A 158 -17.17 -17.68 -22.00
N PHE A 159 -16.41 -17.79 -20.90
CA PHE A 159 -16.83 -18.61 -19.77
C PHE A 159 -18.11 -18.09 -19.11
N ALA A 160 -18.26 -16.76 -18.97
CA ALA A 160 -19.49 -16.17 -18.47
C ALA A 160 -20.70 -16.49 -19.35
N PHE A 161 -20.53 -16.49 -20.67
CA PHE A 161 -21.57 -16.83 -21.63
C PHE A 161 -22.11 -18.26 -21.42
N PHE A 162 -21.23 -19.20 -21.12
CA PHE A 162 -21.61 -20.60 -20.80
C PHE A 162 -22.06 -20.79 -19.35
N GLY A 163 -22.29 -19.73 -18.59
CA GLY A 163 -22.69 -19.82 -17.19
C GLY A 163 -21.54 -20.19 -16.23
N LEU A 164 -20.31 -20.24 -16.72
CA LEU A 164 -19.10 -20.59 -15.96
C LEU A 164 -18.45 -19.37 -15.30
N HIS A 165 -19.25 -18.49 -14.68
CA HIS A 165 -18.77 -17.28 -14.02
C HIS A 165 -17.65 -17.55 -13.00
N LEU A 166 -17.72 -18.71 -12.32
CA LEU A 166 -16.71 -19.11 -11.35
C LEU A 166 -15.34 -19.28 -12.01
N VAL A 167 -15.29 -19.85 -13.21
CA VAL A 167 -14.05 -20.02 -13.99
C VAL A 167 -13.52 -18.66 -14.43
N SER A 168 -14.39 -17.74 -14.85
CA SER A 168 -14.00 -16.36 -15.17
C SER A 168 -13.35 -15.67 -13.98
N PHE A 169 -13.89 -15.82 -12.76
CA PHE A 169 -13.27 -15.31 -11.54
C PHE A 169 -11.91 -15.94 -11.25
N MET A 170 -11.75 -17.24 -11.52
CA MET A 170 -10.46 -17.92 -11.35
C MET A 170 -9.39 -17.36 -12.29
N VAL A 171 -9.74 -17.11 -13.55
CA VAL A 171 -8.84 -16.53 -14.54
C VAL A 171 -8.43 -15.12 -14.11
N LEU A 172 -9.40 -14.29 -13.75
CA LEU A 172 -9.17 -12.92 -13.30
C LEU A 172 -8.31 -12.85 -12.02
N GLN A 173 -8.61 -13.71 -11.03
CA GLN A 173 -7.81 -13.78 -9.80
C GLN A 173 -6.39 -14.30 -10.07
N GLY A 174 -6.23 -15.22 -11.02
CA GLY A 174 -4.93 -15.73 -11.43
C GLY A 174 -4.03 -14.62 -11.99
N GLU A 175 -4.58 -13.75 -12.84
CA GLU A 175 -3.84 -12.63 -13.41
C GLU A 175 -3.51 -11.57 -12.35
N LEU A 176 -4.47 -11.24 -11.48
CA LEU A 176 -4.21 -10.37 -10.33
C LEU A 176 -3.12 -10.91 -9.41
N ASN A 177 -3.12 -12.22 -9.11
CA ASN A 177 -2.07 -12.82 -8.30
C ASN A 177 -0.69 -12.67 -8.94
N LYS A 178 -0.57 -12.89 -10.26
CA LYS A 178 0.70 -12.69 -10.99
C LYS A 178 1.17 -11.24 -10.89
N HIS A 179 0.23 -10.31 -11.06
CA HIS A 179 0.53 -8.88 -10.97
C HIS A 179 0.99 -8.49 -9.55
N TRP A 180 0.31 -8.95 -8.50
CA TRP A 180 0.71 -8.70 -7.12
C TRP A 180 2.06 -9.35 -6.77
N ASP A 181 2.36 -10.52 -7.32
CA ASP A 181 3.64 -11.18 -7.12
C ASP A 181 4.79 -10.39 -7.75
N SER A 182 4.59 -9.76 -8.93
CA SER A 182 5.62 -8.94 -9.58
C SER A 182 5.99 -7.70 -8.76
N HIS A 183 5.05 -7.14 -7.98
CA HIS A 183 5.30 -6.00 -7.09
C HIS A 183 5.92 -6.39 -5.74
N ARG A 184 5.81 -7.66 -5.33
CA ARG A 184 6.37 -8.15 -4.07
C ARG A 184 7.81 -8.63 -4.20
N LEU A 185 8.23 -9.01 -5.39
CA LEU A 185 9.61 -9.43 -5.63
C LEU A 185 10.50 -8.17 -5.69
N PRO A 186 11.64 -8.12 -4.95
CA PRO A 186 12.61 -7.05 -5.12
C PRO A 186 13.09 -7.09 -6.56
N GLN A 187 12.92 -5.98 -7.25
CA GLN A 187 13.48 -5.80 -8.59
C GLN A 187 15.00 -5.75 -8.42
N GLY A 188 15.68 -6.88 -8.69
CA GLY A 188 17.12 -7.04 -8.58
C GLY A 188 17.91 -6.23 -9.59
#